data_6e10daeef5e246d7386dbb8fd1a5e479
#
_entry.id   6e10daeef5e246d7386dbb8fd1a5e479
#
_cell.length_a   1.000
_cell.length_b   1.000
_cell.length_c   1.000
_cell.angle_alpha   90.00
_cell.angle_beta   90.00
_cell.angle_gamma   90.00
#
_symmetry.space_group_name_H-M   'P 1'
#
loop_
_entity.id
_entity.type
_entity.pdbx_description
1 polymer ?
#
loop_
_entity_poly.entity_id
_entity_poly.type
_entity_poly.pdbx_seq_one_letter_code
_entity_poly.pdbx_strand_id
1 'polypeptide(L)'
;MRKQRGRVGLMAAALVGLAVGAAQAQVTTEKSASILVLPKVISDGTRDAVIQITNTSNSMVHAHCFYVNGALTFPDLPPGPLNPPLWTEIDFDIWLTKQQPTHWVVSDGRLVNAADPPCSNNGGMQSGTANGIFPDNGFYGCNDAGLDPGRIPPVVEYFTGELKCIEVDQSGAPLSGNHLKGEVTTTTFNVCDPNNPLDPTDGRCVLEPFVACTTNAECDDSIIDVAKYNALGIIGNENNNSDNVLCLGGEPSEECPNGAEYDACPQFWIANHFSQGAPNPTTEDGEVASAWTIVPCTQNFETQAPETVTIFIETWNEFEQAFSSFATVTCWDELSLDEINPVTFSYEALGTSFAQSRLRPSAQTASGFLMVQSEAYLSDDDDGVVATADVNLHIEGERVGPDLITIPADQIQ
;
A
#
# COMPACT_ATOMS: atom_id res chain seq x y z
N MET A 1 -62.96 11.93 60.54
CA MET A 1 -62.23 12.36 59.34
C MET A 1 -60.89 11.65 59.28
N ARG A 2 -60.73 10.63 58.43
CA ARG A 2 -59.49 9.83 58.27
C ARG A 2 -58.98 10.07 56.86
N LYS A 3 -57.80 10.70 56.77
CA LYS A 3 -57.09 10.90 55.47
C LYS A 3 -56.32 9.60 55.11
N GLN A 4 -56.72 8.98 54.05
CA GLN A 4 -55.95 7.94 53.37
C GLN A 4 -54.84 8.58 52.54
N ARG A 5 -53.61 8.21 52.79
CA ARG A 5 -52.44 8.53 51.96
C ARG A 5 -52.19 7.37 51.01
N GLY A 6 -52.49 7.59 49.74
CA GLY A 6 -52.08 6.67 48.65
C GLY A 6 -50.57 6.75 48.44
N ARG A 7 -49.90 5.61 48.48
CA ARG A 7 -48.49 5.43 48.04
C ARG A 7 -48.50 5.08 46.57
N VAL A 8 -48.01 5.99 45.75
CA VAL A 8 -47.67 5.72 44.37
C VAL A 8 -46.27 5.12 44.37
N GLY A 9 -46.16 3.83 44.05
CA GLY A 9 -44.89 3.17 43.83
C GLY A 9 -44.37 3.47 42.41
N LEU A 10 -43.28 4.18 42.33
CA LEU A 10 -42.53 4.38 41.10
C LEU A 10 -41.66 3.15 40.85
N MET A 11 -42.03 2.28 39.89
CA MET A 11 -41.11 1.25 39.36
C MET A 11 -40.18 1.94 38.35
N ALA A 12 -38.96 2.17 38.73
CA ALA A 12 -37.87 2.51 37.83
C ALA A 12 -37.36 1.21 37.16
N ALA A 13 -37.74 0.99 35.92
CA ALA A 13 -37.15 -0.05 35.09
C ALA A 13 -35.78 0.47 34.63
N ALA A 14 -34.70 -0.06 35.22
CA ALA A 14 -33.34 0.15 34.72
C ALA A 14 -33.14 -0.67 33.43
N LEU A 15 -33.25 -0.02 32.30
CA LEU A 15 -32.72 -0.54 31.03
C LEU A 15 -31.19 -0.45 31.11
N VAL A 16 -30.56 -1.57 31.48
CA VAL A 16 -29.14 -1.78 31.23
C VAL A 16 -28.99 -2.08 29.75
N GLY A 17 -28.76 -1.03 28.95
CA GLY A 17 -28.29 -1.18 27.58
C GLY A 17 -26.86 -1.77 27.66
N LEU A 18 -26.73 -3.06 27.37
CA LEU A 18 -25.48 -3.64 26.95
C LEU A 18 -25.11 -2.99 25.60
N ALA A 19 -24.36 -1.91 25.63
CA ALA A 19 -23.58 -1.50 24.50
C ALA A 19 -22.50 -2.59 24.33
N VAL A 20 -22.81 -3.61 23.55
CA VAL A 20 -21.78 -4.42 22.91
C VAL A 20 -21.10 -3.44 21.99
N GLY A 21 -19.98 -2.85 22.45
CA GLY A 21 -19.06 -2.17 21.56
C GLY A 21 -18.56 -3.25 20.60
N ALA A 22 -19.11 -3.29 19.41
CA ALA A 22 -18.45 -3.99 18.32
C ALA A 22 -17.03 -3.44 18.30
N ALA A 23 -16.06 -4.31 18.55
CA ALA A 23 -14.68 -3.95 18.27
C ALA A 23 -14.67 -3.59 16.78
N GLN A 24 -14.46 -2.32 16.47
CA GLN A 24 -14.36 -1.89 15.10
C GLN A 24 -13.08 -2.50 14.56
N ALA A 25 -13.25 -3.49 13.71
CA ALA A 25 -12.21 -4.07 12.93
C ALA A 25 -11.88 -3.07 11.83
N GLN A 26 -10.66 -2.59 11.74
CA GLN A 26 -10.21 -1.59 10.78
C GLN A 26 -8.84 -1.97 10.24
N VAL A 27 -8.61 -1.61 8.98
CA VAL A 27 -7.25 -1.55 8.43
C VAL A 27 -6.36 -0.76 9.39
N THR A 28 -5.18 -1.26 9.66
CA THR A 28 -4.30 -0.75 10.72
C THR A 28 -2.87 -0.56 10.23
N THR A 29 -2.20 0.44 10.76
CA THR A 29 -0.74 0.60 10.65
C THR A 29 -0.01 0.26 11.95
N GLU A 30 -0.77 0.00 13.01
CA GLU A 30 -0.25 -0.16 14.38
C GLU A 30 -0.11 -1.61 14.81
N LYS A 31 -1.01 -2.48 14.34
CA LYS A 31 -1.07 -3.89 14.74
C LYS A 31 -0.46 -4.77 13.66
N SER A 32 -0.03 -5.97 14.05
CA SER A 32 0.25 -7.02 13.09
C SER A 32 -1.04 -7.56 12.48
N ALA A 33 -0.95 -8.00 11.23
CA ALA A 33 -2.10 -8.40 10.42
C ALA A 33 -1.80 -9.67 9.63
N SER A 34 -2.82 -10.26 9.05
CA SER A 34 -2.69 -11.42 8.15
C SER A 34 -2.44 -11.01 6.70
N ILE A 35 -2.88 -9.83 6.32
CA ILE A 35 -2.62 -9.28 5.00
C ILE A 35 -1.90 -7.93 5.19
N LEU A 36 -0.79 -7.76 4.50
CA LEU A 36 -0.10 -6.48 4.38
C LEU A 36 -0.29 -5.93 2.98
N VAL A 37 -0.67 -4.67 2.88
CA VAL A 37 -0.73 -3.93 1.63
C VAL A 37 0.23 -2.75 1.70
N LEU A 38 1.10 -2.68 0.74
CA LEU A 38 2.06 -1.60 0.52
C LEU A 38 1.67 -0.90 -0.79
N PRO A 39 0.81 0.14 -0.72
CA PRO A 39 0.22 0.74 -1.92
C PRO A 39 1.22 1.43 -2.83
N LYS A 40 2.35 1.89 -2.29
CA LYS A 40 3.35 2.65 -3.03
C LYS A 40 4.69 1.93 -2.98
N VAL A 41 4.98 1.17 -4.03
CA VAL A 41 6.25 0.51 -4.24
C VAL A 41 6.80 0.97 -5.59
N ILE A 42 7.98 1.57 -5.59
CA ILE A 42 8.54 2.22 -6.77
C ILE A 42 9.97 1.75 -6.99
N SER A 43 10.29 1.49 -8.25
CA SER A 43 11.64 1.27 -8.76
C SER A 43 11.66 1.75 -10.21
N ASP A 44 11.90 3.06 -10.42
CA ASP A 44 11.73 3.75 -11.70
C ASP A 44 13.05 4.29 -12.29
N GLY A 45 14.17 3.91 -11.71
CA GLY A 45 15.49 4.36 -12.12
C GLY A 45 15.98 5.61 -11.39
N THR A 46 15.08 6.45 -10.86
CA THR A 46 15.41 7.59 -9.99
C THR A 46 15.04 7.33 -8.56
N ARG A 47 14.03 6.49 -8.32
CA ARG A 47 13.55 6.07 -7.00
C ARG A 47 13.67 4.57 -6.87
N ASP A 48 13.99 4.10 -5.67
CA ASP A 48 13.94 2.69 -5.35
C ASP A 48 13.39 2.47 -3.94
N ALA A 49 12.65 1.40 -3.76
CA ALA A 49 12.01 1.08 -2.50
C ALA A 49 12.76 -0.03 -1.75
N VAL A 50 12.88 0.14 -0.45
CA VAL A 50 13.31 -0.91 0.48
C VAL A 50 12.08 -1.40 1.24
N ILE A 51 11.72 -2.65 1.04
CA ILE A 51 10.65 -3.32 1.77
C ILE A 51 11.22 -3.93 3.03
N GLN A 52 10.50 -3.77 4.15
CA GLN A 52 10.82 -4.38 5.43
C GLN A 52 9.58 -5.11 5.94
N ILE A 53 9.70 -6.41 6.21
CA ILE A 53 8.60 -7.23 6.77
C ILE A 53 9.13 -7.99 7.97
N THR A 54 8.28 -8.14 8.99
CA THR A 54 8.61 -8.82 10.23
C THR A 54 7.50 -9.77 10.63
N ASN A 55 7.88 -10.98 11.02
CA ASN A 55 7.03 -11.89 11.78
C ASN A 55 7.05 -11.48 13.26
N THR A 56 5.91 -11.15 13.83
CA THR A 56 5.77 -10.75 15.24
C THR A 56 5.44 -11.91 16.18
N SER A 57 5.28 -13.13 15.63
CA SER A 57 4.90 -14.30 16.39
C SER A 57 6.08 -15.09 16.97
N ASN A 58 5.76 -16.10 17.78
CA ASN A 58 6.74 -17.05 18.33
C ASN A 58 6.89 -18.34 17.50
N SER A 59 6.28 -18.40 16.34
CA SER A 59 6.32 -19.51 15.38
C SER A 59 6.80 -19.04 14.02
N MET A 60 7.09 -19.96 13.13
CA MET A 60 7.37 -19.68 11.74
C MET A 60 6.07 -19.24 11.05
N VAL A 61 6.16 -18.24 10.17
CA VAL A 61 5.08 -17.72 9.36
C VAL A 61 5.47 -17.83 7.89
N HIS A 62 4.54 -18.27 7.08
CA HIS A 62 4.63 -18.29 5.62
C HIS A 62 3.73 -17.19 5.09
N ALA A 63 4.22 -16.38 4.17
CA ALA A 63 3.43 -15.40 3.45
C ALA A 63 3.64 -15.53 1.95
N HIS A 64 2.55 -15.52 1.21
CA HIS A 64 2.52 -15.44 -0.23
C HIS A 64 2.34 -13.99 -0.64
N CYS A 65 3.22 -13.48 -1.48
CA CYS A 65 3.32 -12.07 -1.83
C CYS A 65 3.14 -11.85 -3.32
N PHE A 66 2.46 -10.75 -3.68
CA PHE A 66 2.16 -10.36 -5.05
C PHE A 66 2.66 -8.94 -5.29
N TYR A 67 3.62 -8.79 -6.20
CA TYR A 67 3.91 -7.49 -6.81
C TYR A 67 2.93 -7.25 -7.94
N VAL A 68 2.25 -6.12 -7.92
CA VAL A 68 1.34 -5.71 -8.98
C VAL A 68 1.88 -4.45 -9.63
N ASN A 69 2.24 -4.56 -10.90
CA ASN A 69 2.79 -3.45 -11.67
C ASN A 69 1.66 -2.58 -12.24
N GLY A 70 1.52 -1.37 -11.71
CA GLY A 70 0.59 -0.36 -12.18
C GLY A 70 1.18 0.61 -13.21
N ALA A 71 2.46 0.47 -13.57
CA ALA A 71 3.10 1.33 -14.56
C ALA A 71 2.33 1.31 -15.88
N LEU A 72 2.33 2.44 -16.55
CA LEU A 72 1.71 2.55 -17.89
C LEU A 72 2.52 1.78 -18.92
N THR A 73 1.84 1.26 -19.94
CA THR A 73 2.49 0.57 -21.09
C THR A 73 3.55 1.47 -21.76
N PHE A 74 3.27 2.76 -21.81
CA PHE A 74 4.18 3.79 -22.33
C PHE A 74 4.32 4.88 -21.25
N PRO A 75 5.35 4.83 -20.40
CA PRO A 75 5.51 5.77 -19.27
C PRO A 75 5.51 7.25 -19.65
N ASP A 76 6.01 7.57 -20.85
CA ASP A 76 6.09 8.94 -21.37
C ASP A 76 4.76 9.50 -21.92
N LEU A 77 3.69 8.68 -21.96
CA LEU A 77 2.39 9.09 -22.46
C LEU A 77 1.36 9.17 -21.35
N PRO A 78 0.41 10.10 -21.41
CA PRO A 78 -0.64 10.19 -20.41
C PRO A 78 -1.51 8.91 -20.38
N PRO A 79 -2.09 8.57 -19.21
CA PRO A 79 -2.99 7.43 -19.08
C PRO A 79 -4.21 7.57 -19.99
N GLY A 80 -4.69 6.44 -20.50
CA GLY A 80 -5.86 6.44 -21.38
C GLY A 80 -6.12 5.06 -22.00
N PRO A 81 -7.19 4.93 -22.81
CA PRO A 81 -7.55 3.64 -23.42
C PRO A 81 -6.47 3.03 -24.33
N LEU A 82 -5.55 3.85 -24.82
CA LEU A 82 -4.41 3.40 -25.66
C LEU A 82 -3.12 3.24 -24.86
N ASN A 83 -3.12 3.63 -23.61
CA ASN A 83 -2.00 3.51 -22.70
C ASN A 83 -2.51 3.05 -21.31
N PRO A 84 -3.04 1.82 -21.23
CA PRO A 84 -3.51 1.28 -19.96
C PRO A 84 -2.33 0.91 -19.05
N PRO A 85 -2.57 0.78 -17.73
CA PRO A 85 -1.63 0.15 -16.83
C PRO A 85 -1.29 -1.28 -17.27
N LEU A 86 -0.07 -1.71 -17.02
CA LEU A 86 0.42 -3.03 -17.41
C LEU A 86 -0.34 -4.16 -16.70
N TRP A 87 -0.72 -3.96 -15.45
CA TRP A 87 -1.36 -4.98 -14.61
C TRP A 87 -0.65 -6.34 -14.72
N THR A 88 0.66 -6.33 -14.59
CA THR A 88 1.43 -7.56 -14.52
C THR A 88 1.73 -7.89 -13.08
N GLU A 89 1.65 -9.16 -12.78
CA GLU A 89 1.83 -9.70 -11.44
C GLU A 89 3.10 -10.57 -11.39
N ILE A 90 3.81 -10.48 -10.29
CA ILE A 90 4.91 -11.38 -9.94
C ILE A 90 4.65 -11.86 -8.52
N ASP A 91 4.47 -13.16 -8.35
CA ASP A 91 4.26 -13.79 -7.06
C ASP A 91 5.51 -14.47 -6.51
N PHE A 92 5.60 -14.55 -5.21
CA PHE A 92 6.68 -15.21 -4.49
C PHE A 92 6.31 -15.51 -3.04
N ASP A 93 7.03 -16.45 -2.45
CA ASP A 93 6.85 -16.83 -1.06
C ASP A 93 7.99 -16.34 -0.17
N ILE A 94 7.64 -15.93 1.05
CA ILE A 94 8.60 -15.66 2.12
C ILE A 94 8.31 -16.50 3.36
N TRP A 95 9.37 -16.96 3.99
CA TRP A 95 9.32 -17.77 5.20
C TRP A 95 10.07 -17.06 6.31
N LEU A 96 9.36 -16.68 7.34
CA LEU A 96 9.93 -15.94 8.46
C LEU A 96 9.85 -16.80 9.71
N THR A 97 10.99 -17.11 10.31
CA THR A 97 11.02 -17.77 11.61
C THR A 97 10.56 -16.83 12.71
N LYS A 98 10.53 -17.35 13.93
CA LYS A 98 10.12 -16.63 15.13
C LYS A 98 10.74 -15.22 15.22
N GLN A 99 9.89 -14.20 15.19
CA GLN A 99 10.28 -12.79 15.34
C GLN A 99 11.38 -12.34 14.35
N GLN A 100 11.42 -12.97 13.20
CA GLN A 100 12.41 -12.67 12.17
C GLN A 100 12.00 -11.45 11.36
N PRO A 101 12.83 -10.39 11.30
CA PRO A 101 12.72 -9.35 10.29
C PRO A 101 13.40 -9.78 9.00
N THR A 102 12.90 -9.27 7.89
CA THR A 102 13.57 -9.34 6.59
C THR A 102 13.48 -8.01 5.87
N HIS A 103 14.35 -7.78 4.91
CA HIS A 103 14.29 -6.64 4.02
C HIS A 103 14.89 -6.98 2.67
N TRP A 104 14.53 -6.23 1.67
CA TRP A 104 15.14 -6.27 0.33
C TRP A 104 14.94 -4.96 -0.40
N VAL A 105 15.81 -4.69 -1.35
CA VAL A 105 15.66 -3.60 -2.32
C VAL A 105 14.83 -4.13 -3.48
N VAL A 106 13.86 -3.36 -3.92
CA VAL A 106 12.85 -3.81 -4.89
C VAL A 106 13.48 -4.09 -6.26
N SER A 107 14.42 -3.26 -6.70
CA SER A 107 15.16 -3.47 -7.95
C SER A 107 16.05 -4.70 -7.95
N ASP A 108 16.62 -5.05 -6.79
CA ASP A 108 17.57 -6.16 -6.66
C ASP A 108 16.89 -7.47 -6.30
N GLY A 109 15.75 -7.40 -5.61
CA GLY A 109 15.15 -8.55 -4.96
C GLY A 109 16.05 -9.13 -3.87
N ARG A 110 15.92 -10.42 -3.63
CA ARG A 110 16.77 -11.17 -2.72
C ARG A 110 17.11 -12.53 -3.31
N LEU A 111 18.36 -12.75 -3.61
CA LEU A 111 18.85 -14.03 -4.10
C LEU A 111 19.38 -14.85 -2.93
N VAL A 112 19.10 -16.14 -2.96
CA VAL A 112 19.73 -17.09 -2.04
C VAL A 112 21.21 -17.23 -2.45
N ASN A 113 22.10 -16.96 -1.50
CA ASN A 113 23.53 -17.13 -1.75
C ASN A 113 23.96 -18.59 -1.51
N ALA A 114 24.29 -19.29 -2.58
CA ALA A 114 24.74 -20.68 -2.52
C ALA A 114 26.04 -20.89 -1.70
N ALA A 115 26.77 -19.82 -1.42
CA ALA A 115 28.00 -19.86 -0.60
C ALA A 115 27.71 -19.70 0.90
N ASP A 116 26.52 -19.37 1.31
CA ASP A 116 26.16 -19.25 2.72
C ASP A 116 26.32 -20.61 3.43
N PRO A 117 26.76 -20.64 4.70
CA PRO A 117 27.09 -21.88 5.40
C PRO A 117 26.04 -22.99 5.34
N PRO A 118 24.74 -22.73 5.50
CA PRO A 118 23.71 -23.76 5.34
C PRO A 118 23.65 -24.30 3.91
N CYS A 119 23.83 -23.44 2.92
CA CYS A 119 23.77 -23.80 1.51
C CYS A 119 25.01 -24.61 1.06
N SER A 120 26.19 -24.22 1.49
CA SER A 120 27.44 -24.82 1.05
C SER A 120 27.57 -26.29 1.45
N ASN A 121 26.99 -26.66 2.59
CA ASN A 121 27.04 -28.04 3.08
C ASN A 121 26.14 -29.00 2.29
N ASN A 122 25.19 -28.50 1.55
CA ASN A 122 24.19 -29.29 0.83
C ASN A 122 24.25 -29.13 -0.70
N GLY A 123 25.32 -28.56 -1.20
CA GLY A 123 25.49 -28.37 -2.64
C GLY A 123 24.78 -27.16 -3.24
N GLY A 124 24.42 -26.18 -2.42
CA GLY A 124 23.84 -24.93 -2.87
C GLY A 124 22.33 -24.86 -2.72
N MET A 125 21.72 -23.96 -3.49
CA MET A 125 20.27 -23.77 -3.51
C MET A 125 19.55 -25.05 -3.88
N GLN A 126 18.47 -25.32 -3.17
CA GLN A 126 17.61 -26.44 -3.47
C GLN A 126 16.30 -25.92 -4.06
N SER A 127 15.78 -26.66 -5.01
CA SER A 127 14.42 -26.42 -5.46
C SER A 127 13.47 -27.31 -4.66
N GLY A 128 12.35 -26.73 -4.30
CA GLY A 128 11.23 -27.48 -3.84
C GLY A 128 11.42 -28.30 -2.58
N THR A 129 11.07 -29.50 -2.62
CA THR A 129 10.84 -30.43 -1.52
C THR A 129 12.03 -30.78 -0.62
N ALA A 130 13.12 -30.05 -0.70
CA ALA A 130 14.41 -30.48 -0.13
C ALA A 130 14.36 -30.96 1.30
N ASN A 131 13.61 -30.39 2.17
CA ASN A 131 13.54 -30.80 3.59
C ASN A 131 12.12 -30.95 4.13
N GLY A 132 11.12 -30.94 3.26
CA GLY A 132 9.74 -31.21 3.66
C GLY A 132 9.08 -30.15 4.55
N ILE A 133 9.76 -29.03 4.76
CA ILE A 133 9.21 -27.90 5.53
C ILE A 133 8.64 -26.86 4.60
N PHE A 134 9.23 -26.72 3.43
CA PHE A 134 8.84 -25.76 2.42
C PHE A 134 8.12 -26.45 1.26
N PRO A 135 7.10 -25.86 0.71
CA PRO A 135 6.43 -26.36 -0.48
C PRO A 135 7.37 -26.33 -1.69
N ASP A 136 7.02 -27.05 -2.74
CA ASP A 136 7.83 -27.27 -3.94
C ASP A 136 7.60 -26.20 -5.00
N ASN A 137 7.68 -24.93 -4.63
CA ASN A 137 7.38 -23.80 -5.52
C ASN A 137 8.63 -23.00 -5.92
N GLY A 138 9.80 -23.59 -5.96
CA GLY A 138 11.00 -22.92 -6.47
C GLY A 138 12.22 -23.01 -5.58
N PHE A 139 12.94 -21.93 -5.45
CA PHE A 139 14.18 -21.87 -4.67
C PHE A 139 13.90 -21.27 -3.30
N TYR A 140 14.34 -21.97 -2.28
CA TYR A 140 14.23 -21.56 -0.90
C TYR A 140 15.58 -21.22 -0.32
N GLY A 141 15.55 -20.68 0.83
CA GLY A 141 16.69 -20.67 1.71
C GLY A 141 17.25 -22.09 1.86
N CYS A 142 18.49 -22.20 2.11
CA CYS A 142 19.21 -23.45 2.02
C CYS A 142 18.93 -24.33 3.21
N ASN A 143 18.05 -25.27 3.10
CA ASN A 143 17.77 -26.38 4.02
C ASN A 143 17.57 -26.08 5.51
N ASP A 144 18.15 -25.04 6.04
CA ASP A 144 17.96 -24.63 7.41
C ASP A 144 16.86 -23.57 7.44
N ALA A 145 15.65 -24.07 7.56
CA ALA A 145 14.50 -23.22 7.78
C ALA A 145 14.83 -22.13 8.80
N GLY A 146 14.75 -20.91 8.37
CA GLY A 146 14.85 -19.80 9.25
C GLY A 146 16.09 -18.95 9.19
N LEU A 147 17.00 -19.25 8.35
CA LEU A 147 18.18 -18.41 8.12
C LEU A 147 17.98 -17.49 6.92
N ASP A 148 17.15 -17.88 5.98
CA ASP A 148 16.85 -17.12 4.78
C ASP A 148 15.34 -17.11 4.51
N PRO A 149 14.70 -15.94 4.33
CA PRO A 149 13.26 -15.87 4.04
C PRO A 149 12.88 -16.42 2.66
N GLY A 150 13.81 -16.88 1.86
CA GLY A 150 13.59 -17.39 0.52
C GLY A 150 14.08 -16.42 -0.55
N ARG A 151 13.87 -16.83 -1.81
CA ARG A 151 14.18 -16.01 -2.96
C ARG A 151 13.05 -14.99 -3.19
N ILE A 152 13.42 -13.73 -3.28
CA ILE A 152 12.51 -12.64 -3.66
C ILE A 152 12.92 -12.16 -5.05
N PRO A 153 12.05 -12.20 -6.05
CA PRO A 153 12.38 -11.74 -7.39
C PRO A 153 12.58 -10.23 -7.40
N PRO A 154 13.54 -9.71 -8.19
CA PRO A 154 13.54 -8.28 -8.51
C PRO A 154 12.32 -7.92 -9.35
N VAL A 155 11.86 -6.70 -9.25
CA VAL A 155 10.85 -6.19 -10.17
C VAL A 155 11.47 -5.87 -11.53
N VAL A 156 10.62 -5.72 -12.53
CA VAL A 156 11.06 -5.21 -13.84
C VAL A 156 11.44 -3.73 -13.72
N GLU A 157 12.34 -3.28 -14.56
CA GLU A 157 12.70 -1.87 -14.65
C GLU A 157 11.45 -0.98 -14.90
N TYR A 158 11.42 0.19 -14.28
CA TYR A 158 10.27 1.12 -14.28
C TYR A 158 9.02 0.57 -13.60
N PHE A 159 9.20 -0.17 -12.53
CA PHE A 159 8.09 -0.62 -11.70
C PHE A 159 7.52 0.54 -10.86
N THR A 160 6.21 0.76 -10.99
CA THR A 160 5.41 1.55 -10.07
C THR A 160 4.14 0.79 -9.76
N GLY A 161 3.89 0.50 -8.49
CA GLY A 161 2.78 -0.39 -8.18
C GLY A 161 2.65 -0.66 -6.68
N GLU A 162 2.08 -1.80 -6.36
CA GLU A 162 1.88 -2.24 -4.99
C GLU A 162 2.56 -3.58 -4.70
N LEU A 163 2.75 -3.86 -3.42
CA LEU A 163 3.04 -5.20 -2.91
C LEU A 163 1.95 -5.59 -1.92
N LYS A 164 1.42 -6.79 -2.09
CA LYS A 164 0.48 -7.40 -1.16
C LYS A 164 1.01 -8.72 -0.68
N CYS A 165 1.09 -8.93 0.65
CA CYS A 165 1.55 -10.19 1.25
C CYS A 165 0.44 -10.76 2.14
N ILE A 166 0.08 -12.00 1.92
CA ILE A 166 -1.01 -12.72 2.59
C ILE A 166 -0.39 -13.85 3.41
N GLU A 167 -0.71 -13.91 4.69
CA GLU A 167 -0.30 -15.04 5.53
C GLU A 167 -1.05 -16.31 5.09
N VAL A 168 -0.28 -17.37 4.81
CA VAL A 168 -0.79 -18.64 4.32
C VAL A 168 -0.23 -19.81 5.13
N ASP A 169 -0.88 -20.95 5.06
CA ASP A 169 -0.36 -22.20 5.62
C ASP A 169 0.65 -22.87 4.68
N GLN A 170 1.11 -24.07 5.04
CA GLN A 170 2.06 -24.83 4.23
C GLN A 170 1.49 -25.30 2.88
N SER A 171 0.18 -25.32 2.73
CA SER A 171 -0.50 -25.67 1.50
C SER A 171 -0.81 -24.45 0.62
N GLY A 172 -0.45 -23.24 1.06
CA GLY A 172 -0.79 -22.00 0.38
C GLY A 172 -2.16 -21.43 0.73
N ALA A 173 -2.93 -22.10 1.61
CA ALA A 173 -4.25 -21.62 1.99
C ALA A 173 -4.16 -20.40 2.93
N PRO A 174 -4.95 -19.34 2.70
CA PRO A 174 -4.94 -18.14 3.52
C PRO A 174 -5.24 -18.40 5.01
N LEU A 175 -4.56 -17.68 5.88
CA LEU A 175 -4.67 -17.77 7.33
C LEU A 175 -5.04 -16.44 7.98
N SER A 176 -5.73 -16.54 9.13
CA SER A 176 -6.02 -15.40 10.01
C SER A 176 -5.04 -15.32 11.19
N GLY A 177 -3.74 -15.46 10.92
CA GLY A 177 -2.72 -15.52 11.98
C GLY A 177 -2.40 -14.18 12.62
N ASN A 178 -2.48 -13.10 11.86
CA ASN A 178 -2.17 -11.73 12.31
C ASN A 178 -0.74 -11.55 12.84
N HIS A 179 0.23 -12.04 12.09
CA HIS A 179 1.63 -12.06 12.54
C HIS A 179 2.56 -11.13 11.77
N LEU A 180 2.10 -10.55 10.65
CA LEU A 180 2.93 -9.75 9.77
C LEU A 180 2.85 -8.25 10.12
N LYS A 181 4.00 -7.57 10.08
CA LYS A 181 4.12 -6.10 10.03
C LYS A 181 5.09 -5.73 8.94
N GLY A 182 4.88 -4.57 8.33
CA GLY A 182 5.76 -4.10 7.25
C GLY A 182 5.86 -2.59 7.17
N GLU A 183 6.86 -2.14 6.45
CA GLU A 183 7.11 -0.74 6.13
C GLU A 183 7.85 -0.64 4.81
N VAL A 184 7.73 0.50 4.16
CA VAL A 184 8.44 0.85 2.93
C VAL A 184 9.28 2.08 3.20
N THR A 185 10.50 2.06 2.71
CA THR A 185 11.36 3.23 2.63
C THR A 185 11.70 3.46 1.16
N THR A 186 11.23 4.55 0.60
CA THR A 186 11.57 4.98 -0.77
C THR A 186 12.77 5.91 -0.71
N THR A 187 13.77 5.62 -1.50
CA THR A 187 14.97 6.45 -1.66
C THR A 187 14.96 7.07 -3.04
N THR A 188 15.31 8.33 -3.12
CA THR A 188 15.47 9.04 -4.39
C THR A 188 16.95 9.30 -4.62
N PHE A 189 17.41 9.05 -5.85
CA PHE A 189 18.81 9.19 -6.25
C PHE A 189 18.97 10.28 -7.30
N ASN A 190 20.10 10.96 -7.26
CA ASN A 190 20.49 11.86 -8.32
C ASN A 190 21.13 11.04 -9.45
N VAL A 191 20.42 10.83 -10.54
CA VAL A 191 20.87 10.04 -11.68
C VAL A 191 21.02 10.90 -12.93
N CYS A 192 21.78 10.42 -13.89
CA CYS A 192 21.94 11.06 -15.19
C CYS A 192 20.75 10.76 -16.09
N ASP A 193 19.98 11.78 -16.46
CA ASP A 193 18.97 11.67 -17.50
C ASP A 193 19.60 11.97 -18.88
N PRO A 194 19.79 10.97 -19.73
CA PRO A 194 20.37 11.15 -21.05
C PRO A 194 19.44 11.84 -22.04
N ASN A 195 18.15 11.97 -21.71
CA ASN A 195 17.10 12.50 -22.58
C ASN A 195 16.63 13.89 -22.17
N ASN A 196 17.42 14.60 -21.38
CA ASN A 196 17.01 15.93 -20.91
C ASN A 196 16.59 16.83 -22.08
N PRO A 197 15.36 17.35 -22.09
CA PRO A 197 14.81 18.15 -23.18
C PRO A 197 15.48 19.50 -23.37
N LEU A 198 16.27 19.95 -22.40
CA LEU A 198 16.99 21.24 -22.49
C LEU A 198 18.27 21.14 -23.31
N ASP A 199 18.88 19.96 -23.41
CA ASP A 199 20.04 19.70 -24.26
C ASP A 199 20.07 18.22 -24.71
N PRO A 200 19.62 17.89 -25.90
CA PRO A 200 19.58 16.51 -26.39
C PRO A 200 20.98 15.93 -26.69
N THR A 201 22.05 16.69 -26.54
CA THR A 201 23.42 16.23 -26.77
C THR A 201 24.18 15.89 -25.51
N ASP A 202 23.76 16.43 -24.38
CA ASP A 202 24.36 16.19 -23.06
C ASP A 202 23.26 15.80 -22.07
N GLY A 203 23.34 14.64 -21.44
CA GLY A 203 22.49 14.28 -20.31
C GLY A 203 22.66 15.27 -19.15
N ARG A 204 21.68 15.34 -18.27
CA ARG A 204 21.69 16.17 -17.06
C ARG A 204 21.37 15.35 -15.84
N CYS A 205 21.98 15.68 -14.73
CA CYS A 205 21.57 15.11 -13.46
C CYS A 205 20.15 15.57 -13.12
N VAL A 206 19.29 14.63 -12.75
CA VAL A 206 17.84 14.88 -12.55
C VAL A 206 17.57 15.97 -11.54
N LEU A 207 18.42 16.08 -10.51
CA LEU A 207 18.25 17.09 -9.45
C LEU A 207 19.27 18.23 -9.52
N GLU A 208 20.19 18.12 -10.42
CA GLU A 208 21.15 19.16 -10.71
C GLU A 208 21.14 19.44 -12.22
N PRO A 209 20.05 20.01 -12.75
CA PRO A 209 19.83 20.14 -14.19
C PRO A 209 20.89 20.99 -14.90
N PHE A 210 21.74 21.69 -14.14
CA PHE A 210 22.89 22.41 -14.67
C PHE A 210 24.17 21.56 -14.76
N VAL A 211 24.19 20.37 -14.15
CA VAL A 211 25.33 19.45 -14.22
C VAL A 211 25.17 18.53 -15.40
N ALA A 212 26.01 18.69 -16.42
CA ALA A 212 26.04 17.79 -17.56
C ALA A 212 26.59 16.43 -17.14
N CYS A 213 25.98 15.36 -17.66
CA CYS A 213 26.40 14.00 -17.36
C CYS A 213 26.26 13.08 -18.60
N THR A 214 27.05 12.03 -18.62
CA THR A 214 26.94 10.93 -19.57
C THR A 214 26.72 9.60 -18.90
N THR A 215 26.97 9.55 -17.58
CA THR A 215 26.76 8.39 -16.71
C THR A 215 26.31 8.87 -15.33
N ASN A 216 25.64 8.00 -14.59
CA ASN A 216 25.23 8.29 -13.20
C ASN A 216 26.40 8.65 -12.28
N ALA A 217 27.60 8.15 -12.57
CA ALA A 217 28.80 8.44 -11.77
C ALA A 217 29.26 9.91 -11.85
N GLU A 218 28.72 10.70 -12.75
CA GLU A 218 29.01 12.15 -12.90
C GLU A 218 28.01 12.99 -12.10
N CYS A 219 26.86 12.42 -11.79
CA CYS A 219 25.94 12.93 -10.79
C CYS A 219 26.39 12.42 -9.42
N ASP A 220 26.27 13.23 -8.40
CA ASP A 220 26.53 12.76 -7.05
C ASP A 220 25.51 11.65 -6.74
N ASP A 221 25.94 10.38 -6.75
CA ASP A 221 25.13 9.19 -6.43
C ASP A 221 24.55 9.21 -5.00
N SER A 222 24.59 10.35 -4.34
CA SER A 222 24.05 10.47 -2.99
C SER A 222 22.54 10.22 -2.99
N ILE A 223 22.07 9.53 -1.97
CA ILE A 223 20.66 9.54 -1.60
C ILE A 223 20.31 10.97 -1.22
N ILE A 224 19.42 11.58 -1.97
CA ILE A 224 19.03 12.96 -1.79
C ILE A 224 17.77 13.11 -0.96
N ASP A 225 16.95 12.06 -0.96
CA ASP A 225 15.73 12.08 -0.18
C ASP A 225 15.29 10.66 0.23
N VAL A 226 14.61 10.59 1.36
CA VAL A 226 14.11 9.35 1.94
C VAL A 226 12.71 9.57 2.50
N ALA A 227 11.72 8.96 1.86
CA ALA A 227 10.35 8.92 2.37
C ALA A 227 10.04 7.54 2.97
N LYS A 228 9.17 7.49 3.98
CA LYS A 228 8.82 6.23 4.65
C LYS A 228 7.38 6.21 5.12
N TYR A 229 6.72 5.06 4.94
CA TYR A 229 5.39 4.81 5.48
C TYR A 229 5.25 3.37 6.01
N ASN A 230 4.26 3.13 6.88
CA ASN A 230 3.94 1.79 7.37
C ASN A 230 2.96 1.09 6.41
N ALA A 231 3.16 -0.21 6.20
CA ALA A 231 2.20 -1.03 5.48
C ALA A 231 0.80 -0.95 6.12
N LEU A 232 -0.22 -1.03 5.29
CA LEU A 232 -1.61 -1.12 5.71
C LEU A 232 -1.91 -2.59 6.01
N GLY A 233 -2.20 -2.89 7.25
CA GLY A 233 -2.50 -4.24 7.71
C GLY A 233 -4.01 -4.51 7.72
N ILE A 234 -4.45 -5.63 7.17
CA ILE A 234 -5.82 -6.12 7.25
C ILE A 234 -5.83 -7.31 8.20
N ILE A 235 -6.56 -7.18 9.30
CA ILE A 235 -6.59 -8.17 10.37
C ILE A 235 -7.51 -9.33 9.94
N GLY A 236 -7.02 -10.55 10.09
CA GLY A 236 -7.82 -11.75 9.86
C GLY A 236 -8.71 -12.09 11.06
N ASN A 237 -9.91 -12.54 10.77
CA ASN A 237 -10.92 -12.98 11.72
C ASN A 237 -10.93 -14.52 11.83
N GLU A 238 -11.60 -15.06 12.84
CA GLU A 238 -11.69 -16.52 13.03
C GLU A 238 -12.62 -17.24 12.02
N ASN A 239 -13.25 -16.48 11.11
CA ASN A 239 -14.22 -17.02 10.13
C ASN A 239 -13.59 -17.50 8.82
N ASN A 240 -12.28 -17.39 8.68
CA ASN A 240 -11.58 -17.79 7.46
C ASN A 240 -11.86 -19.27 7.12
N ASN A 241 -12.33 -19.52 5.91
CA ASN A 241 -12.66 -20.85 5.40
C ASN A 241 -11.49 -21.53 4.66
N SER A 242 -10.37 -20.81 4.52
CA SER A 242 -9.14 -21.31 3.86
C SER A 242 -9.31 -21.70 2.38
N ASP A 243 -10.29 -21.10 1.68
CA ASP A 243 -10.37 -21.19 0.23
C ASP A 243 -9.55 -20.08 -0.46
N ASN A 244 -9.65 -19.94 -1.78
CA ASN A 244 -8.89 -18.98 -2.54
C ASN A 244 -9.55 -17.59 -2.64
N VAL A 245 -10.71 -17.38 -2.01
CA VAL A 245 -11.43 -16.10 -1.98
C VAL A 245 -11.42 -15.53 -0.57
N LEU A 246 -10.73 -14.43 -0.37
CA LEU A 246 -10.62 -13.75 0.91
C LEU A 246 -11.69 -12.65 1.00
N CYS A 247 -12.60 -12.80 1.95
CA CYS A 247 -13.73 -11.89 2.17
C CYS A 247 -13.37 -10.78 3.17
N LEU A 248 -13.20 -9.55 2.67
CA LEU A 248 -12.86 -8.38 3.48
C LEU A 248 -14.14 -7.63 3.87
N GLY A 249 -14.55 -7.78 5.13
CA GLY A 249 -15.82 -7.22 5.61
C GLY A 249 -17.05 -7.91 5.05
N GLY A 250 -18.21 -7.34 5.32
CA GLY A 250 -19.49 -7.79 4.78
C GLY A 250 -20.19 -8.85 5.62
N GLU A 251 -21.49 -8.97 5.37
CA GLU A 251 -22.36 -10.01 5.92
C GLU A 251 -22.27 -11.28 5.05
N PRO A 252 -22.68 -12.44 5.56
CA PRO A 252 -22.71 -13.67 4.77
C PRO A 252 -23.46 -13.49 3.43
N SER A 253 -22.82 -13.94 2.35
CA SER A 253 -23.33 -13.85 0.98
C SER A 253 -23.03 -15.15 0.20
N GLU A 254 -23.38 -15.20 -1.08
CA GLU A 254 -23.05 -16.34 -1.93
C GLU A 254 -21.54 -16.47 -2.15
N GLU A 255 -20.84 -15.33 -2.26
CA GLU A 255 -19.39 -15.26 -2.46
C GLU A 255 -18.63 -15.39 -1.13
N CYS A 256 -19.24 -14.95 -0.03
CA CYS A 256 -18.68 -14.96 1.31
C CYS A 256 -19.60 -15.73 2.28
N PRO A 257 -19.66 -17.06 2.20
CA PRO A 257 -20.66 -17.84 2.95
C PRO A 257 -20.56 -17.70 4.48
N ASN A 258 -19.37 -17.43 4.98
CA ASN A 258 -19.10 -17.22 6.41
C ASN A 258 -19.15 -15.73 6.83
N GLY A 259 -19.40 -14.82 5.89
CA GLY A 259 -19.26 -13.38 6.11
C GLY A 259 -17.80 -12.93 6.10
N ALA A 260 -17.49 -11.86 6.83
CA ALA A 260 -16.16 -11.28 6.90
C ALA A 260 -15.13 -12.26 7.46
N GLU A 261 -14.14 -12.59 6.67
CA GLU A 261 -12.96 -13.39 7.06
C GLU A 261 -11.81 -12.50 7.51
N TYR A 262 -11.79 -11.30 6.98
CA TYR A 262 -10.83 -10.24 7.30
C TYR A 262 -11.56 -8.93 7.55
N ASP A 263 -10.86 -8.00 8.17
CA ASP A 263 -11.38 -6.67 8.40
C ASP A 263 -11.78 -5.97 7.10
N ALA A 264 -12.83 -5.16 7.17
CA ALA A 264 -13.32 -4.42 6.03
C ALA A 264 -12.34 -3.31 5.60
N CYS A 265 -12.33 -3.00 4.32
CA CYS A 265 -11.69 -1.79 3.85
C CYS A 265 -12.33 -0.54 4.43
N PRO A 266 -11.60 0.57 4.54
CA PRO A 266 -12.11 1.81 5.10
C PRO A 266 -13.32 2.35 4.34
N GLN A 267 -14.29 2.89 5.08
CA GLN A 267 -15.39 3.62 4.49
C GLN A 267 -14.95 5.01 4.02
N PHE A 268 -14.11 5.65 4.84
CA PHE A 268 -13.57 6.96 4.55
C PHE A 268 -12.07 7.02 4.84
N TRP A 269 -11.38 7.77 4.01
CA TRP A 269 -10.04 8.26 4.23
C TRP A 269 -10.09 9.76 4.49
N ILE A 270 -9.32 10.23 5.45
CA ILE A 270 -9.18 11.65 5.76
C ILE A 270 -7.74 12.06 5.50
N ALA A 271 -7.56 12.90 4.50
CA ALA A 271 -6.29 13.44 4.06
C ALA A 271 -6.21 14.92 4.45
N ASN A 272 -5.22 15.27 5.24
CA ASN A 272 -4.79 16.65 5.40
C ASN A 272 -3.69 16.90 4.39
N HIS A 273 -3.80 17.90 3.56
CA HIS A 273 -2.88 18.14 2.46
C HIS A 273 -2.67 19.62 2.17
N PHE A 274 -1.58 19.93 1.52
CA PHE A 274 -1.38 21.27 0.98
C PHE A 274 -2.17 21.44 -0.32
N SER A 275 -2.60 22.68 -0.56
CA SER A 275 -3.18 23.06 -1.85
C SER A 275 -2.08 23.06 -2.91
N GLN A 276 -2.39 22.60 -4.11
CA GLN A 276 -1.42 22.57 -5.21
C GLN A 276 -0.94 23.97 -5.56
N GLY A 277 0.38 24.17 -5.60
CA GLY A 277 0.99 25.47 -5.78
C GLY A 277 0.94 26.37 -4.54
N ALA A 278 0.69 25.80 -3.35
CA ALA A 278 0.80 26.56 -2.11
C ALA A 278 2.27 26.88 -1.82
N PRO A 279 2.58 28.08 -1.30
CA PRO A 279 3.92 28.42 -0.89
C PRO A 279 4.48 27.41 0.11
N ASN A 280 5.75 27.05 -0.06
CA ASN A 280 6.45 26.17 0.86
C ASN A 280 6.52 26.83 2.27
N PRO A 281 5.91 26.23 3.31
CA PRO A 281 5.80 26.85 4.62
C PRO A 281 7.12 26.89 5.39
N THR A 282 8.16 26.19 4.92
CA THR A 282 9.45 26.11 5.61
C THR A 282 10.50 27.07 5.05
N THR A 283 10.44 27.33 3.75
CA THR A 283 11.44 28.18 3.06
C THR A 283 10.89 29.55 2.66
N GLU A 284 9.55 29.71 2.60
CA GLU A 284 8.84 30.85 2.00
C GLU A 284 9.10 31.03 0.49
N ASP A 285 10.05 30.27 -0.07
CA ASP A 285 10.37 30.17 -1.49
C ASP A 285 10.04 28.76 -1.98
N GLY A 286 9.50 28.65 -3.21
CA GLY A 286 9.04 27.39 -3.75
C GLY A 286 7.62 26.98 -3.33
N GLU A 287 7.24 25.79 -3.74
CA GLU A 287 5.87 25.29 -3.62
C GLU A 287 5.83 23.93 -2.92
N VAL A 288 4.64 23.54 -2.50
CA VAL A 288 4.36 22.18 -2.02
C VAL A 288 3.40 21.49 -2.98
N ALA A 289 3.73 20.23 -3.33
CA ALA A 289 2.87 19.35 -4.09
C ALA A 289 2.42 18.17 -3.23
N SER A 290 1.17 17.78 -3.37
CA SER A 290 0.63 16.57 -2.71
C SER A 290 0.10 15.61 -3.77
N ALA A 291 0.30 14.32 -3.53
CA ALA A 291 -0.20 13.23 -4.38
C ALA A 291 -0.79 12.10 -3.52
N TRP A 292 -1.70 11.35 -4.09
CA TRP A 292 -2.30 10.17 -3.47
C TRP A 292 -2.04 8.94 -4.30
N THR A 293 -1.38 7.96 -3.70
CA THR A 293 -1.25 6.61 -4.27
C THR A 293 -2.42 5.77 -3.81
N ILE A 294 -3.17 5.20 -4.74
CA ILE A 294 -4.43 4.53 -4.51
C ILE A 294 -4.45 3.15 -5.17
N VAL A 295 -4.93 2.16 -4.42
CA VAL A 295 -5.12 0.78 -4.90
C VAL A 295 -6.52 0.28 -4.54
N PRO A 296 -7.23 -0.43 -5.42
CA PRO A 296 -8.48 -1.09 -5.08
C PRO A 296 -8.31 -2.15 -3.99
N CYS A 297 -9.31 -2.30 -3.13
CA CYS A 297 -9.34 -3.38 -2.15
C CYS A 297 -9.68 -4.74 -2.78
N THR A 298 -10.64 -4.73 -3.71
CA THR A 298 -10.98 -5.93 -4.48
C THR A 298 -9.93 -6.16 -5.55
N GLN A 299 -9.38 -7.37 -5.60
CA GLN A 299 -8.41 -7.79 -6.61
C GLN A 299 -8.53 -9.26 -6.90
N ASN A 300 -8.33 -9.62 -8.16
CA ASN A 300 -8.39 -11.01 -8.61
C ASN A 300 -7.06 -11.41 -9.25
N PHE A 301 -6.19 -12.03 -8.45
CA PHE A 301 -4.89 -12.51 -8.88
C PHE A 301 -4.98 -13.77 -9.76
N GLU A 302 -6.07 -14.56 -9.66
CA GLU A 302 -6.28 -15.73 -10.51
C GLU A 302 -6.53 -15.36 -11.96
N THR A 303 -7.31 -14.32 -12.22
CA THR A 303 -7.64 -13.88 -13.58
C THR A 303 -6.77 -12.74 -14.05
N GLN A 304 -6.03 -12.10 -13.14
CA GLN A 304 -5.23 -10.89 -13.39
C GLN A 304 -6.06 -9.78 -14.08
N ALA A 305 -7.33 -9.69 -13.72
CA ALA A 305 -8.22 -8.67 -14.25
C ALA A 305 -8.10 -7.39 -13.38
N PRO A 306 -7.80 -6.23 -14.01
CA PRO A 306 -7.70 -4.98 -13.27
C PRO A 306 -9.06 -4.57 -12.70
N GLU A 307 -9.09 -4.25 -11.41
CA GLU A 307 -10.26 -3.68 -10.75
C GLU A 307 -10.25 -2.16 -10.86
N THR A 308 -11.43 -1.55 -10.87
CA THR A 308 -11.59 -0.10 -10.98
C THR A 308 -12.41 0.43 -9.82
N VAL A 309 -11.90 1.46 -9.15
CA VAL A 309 -12.62 2.19 -8.12
C VAL A 309 -12.84 3.65 -8.53
N THR A 310 -14.08 4.13 -8.36
CA THR A 310 -14.41 5.55 -8.50
C THR A 310 -14.58 6.15 -7.11
N ILE A 311 -13.85 7.21 -6.85
CA ILE A 311 -13.71 7.84 -5.55
C ILE A 311 -14.43 9.19 -5.58
N PHE A 312 -15.29 9.42 -4.61
CA PHE A 312 -15.86 10.74 -4.35
C PHE A 312 -15.03 11.44 -3.28
N ILE A 313 -14.69 12.70 -3.55
CA ILE A 313 -13.80 13.51 -2.73
C ILE A 313 -14.55 14.77 -2.31
N GLU A 314 -14.61 15.02 -1.01
CA GLU A 314 -15.10 16.25 -0.42
C GLU A 314 -13.93 16.96 0.26
N THR A 315 -13.68 18.22 -0.10
CA THR A 315 -12.55 19.00 0.39
C THR A 315 -13.04 20.26 1.08
N TRP A 316 -12.47 20.58 2.22
CA TRP A 316 -12.71 21.82 2.97
C TRP A 316 -11.41 22.59 3.13
N ASN A 317 -11.47 23.89 2.84
CA ASN A 317 -10.37 24.81 3.12
C ASN A 317 -10.42 25.30 4.58
N GLU A 318 -9.43 26.10 5.00
CA GLU A 318 -9.37 26.67 6.36
C GLU A 318 -10.52 27.66 6.68
N PHE A 319 -11.30 28.08 5.66
CA PHE A 319 -12.51 28.91 5.82
C PHE A 319 -13.81 28.11 5.84
N GLU A 320 -13.72 26.77 5.99
CA GLU A 320 -14.88 25.87 6.00
C GLU A 320 -15.68 25.86 4.68
N GLN A 321 -15.09 26.34 3.58
CA GLN A 321 -15.72 26.25 2.27
C GLN A 321 -15.51 24.85 1.71
N ALA A 322 -16.60 24.26 1.21
CA ALA A 322 -16.62 22.90 0.70
C ALA A 322 -16.51 22.86 -0.82
N PHE A 323 -15.70 21.95 -1.30
CA PHE A 323 -15.49 21.62 -2.71
C PHE A 323 -15.72 20.11 -2.90
N SER A 324 -15.98 19.67 -4.13
CA SER A 324 -16.11 18.26 -4.42
C SER A 324 -15.47 17.90 -5.75
N SER A 325 -14.93 16.69 -5.81
CA SER A 325 -14.31 16.13 -7.01
C SER A 325 -14.51 14.63 -7.07
N PHE A 326 -14.07 14.01 -8.17
CA PHE A 326 -14.06 12.57 -8.37
C PHE A 326 -12.72 12.17 -8.99
N ALA A 327 -12.25 10.99 -8.62
CA ALA A 327 -11.15 10.32 -9.28
C ALA A 327 -11.58 8.88 -9.63
N THR A 328 -11.00 8.32 -10.67
CA THR A 328 -11.20 6.91 -11.05
C THR A 328 -9.83 6.28 -11.21
N VAL A 329 -9.59 5.23 -10.44
CA VAL A 329 -8.33 4.48 -10.44
C VAL A 329 -8.61 3.07 -10.92
N THR A 330 -7.82 2.61 -11.86
CA THR A 330 -7.84 1.23 -12.34
C THR A 330 -6.52 0.57 -11.98
N CYS A 331 -6.56 -0.52 -11.25
CA CYS A 331 -5.42 -1.29 -10.79
C CYS A 331 -4.59 -0.55 -9.72
N TRP A 332 -3.92 0.48 -10.06
CA TRP A 332 -3.02 1.32 -9.26
C TRP A 332 -2.88 2.68 -9.91
N ASP A 333 -2.79 3.73 -9.12
CA ASP A 333 -2.43 5.05 -9.62
C ASP A 333 -1.81 5.92 -8.53
N GLU A 334 -0.86 6.76 -8.89
CA GLU A 334 -0.34 7.87 -8.08
C GLU A 334 -0.79 9.17 -8.74
N LEU A 335 -1.79 9.80 -8.14
CA LEU A 335 -2.44 10.99 -8.67
C LEU A 335 -2.00 12.22 -7.89
N SER A 336 -1.38 13.16 -8.57
CA SER A 336 -1.20 14.50 -8.04
C SER A 336 -2.56 15.21 -7.93
N LEU A 337 -2.68 16.17 -7.01
CA LEU A 337 -3.97 16.83 -6.78
C LEU A 337 -4.46 17.63 -8.00
N ASP A 338 -3.55 18.14 -8.82
CA ASP A 338 -3.87 18.83 -10.07
C ASP A 338 -4.34 17.86 -11.17
N GLU A 339 -3.83 16.63 -11.23
CA GLU A 339 -4.35 15.59 -12.13
C GLU A 339 -5.79 15.19 -11.76
N ILE A 340 -6.11 15.14 -10.46
CA ILE A 340 -7.48 14.88 -10.02
C ILE A 340 -8.40 16.02 -10.44
N ASN A 341 -8.06 17.25 -10.10
CA ASN A 341 -8.82 18.43 -10.51
C ASN A 341 -8.00 19.72 -10.30
N PRO A 342 -7.39 20.26 -11.37
CA PRO A 342 -6.51 21.43 -11.29
C PRO A 342 -7.21 22.70 -10.80
N VAL A 343 -8.54 22.76 -10.87
CA VAL A 343 -9.30 23.91 -10.38
C VAL A 343 -9.62 23.74 -8.89
N THR A 344 -10.14 22.58 -8.49
CA THR A 344 -10.60 22.37 -7.10
C THR A 344 -9.44 22.36 -6.09
N PHE A 345 -8.30 21.81 -6.47
CA PHE A 345 -7.16 21.62 -5.55
C PHE A 345 -6.10 22.71 -5.63
N SER A 346 -6.24 23.68 -6.53
CA SER A 346 -5.27 24.77 -6.63
C SER A 346 -5.31 25.71 -5.43
N TYR A 347 -4.17 26.28 -5.08
CA TYR A 347 -4.06 27.32 -4.05
C TYR A 347 -4.95 28.54 -4.36
N GLU A 348 -5.07 28.89 -5.64
CA GLU A 348 -5.93 30.01 -6.09
C GLU A 348 -7.42 29.72 -5.79
N ALA A 349 -7.90 28.51 -6.05
CA ALA A 349 -9.32 28.18 -5.85
C ALA A 349 -9.66 27.91 -4.37
N LEU A 350 -8.79 27.21 -3.66
CA LEU A 350 -8.99 26.94 -2.23
C LEU A 350 -8.80 28.19 -1.37
N GLY A 351 -7.97 29.14 -1.81
CA GLY A 351 -7.71 30.40 -1.10
C GLY A 351 -6.94 30.23 0.22
N THR A 352 -6.47 29.01 0.51
CA THR A 352 -5.70 28.65 1.69
C THR A 352 -4.59 27.68 1.30
N SER A 353 -3.46 27.70 2.04
CA SER A 353 -2.34 26.78 1.77
C SER A 353 -2.62 25.36 2.19
N PHE A 354 -3.62 25.15 3.06
CA PHE A 354 -3.90 23.85 3.67
C PHE A 354 -5.40 23.52 3.54
N ALA A 355 -5.68 22.25 3.33
CA ALA A 355 -7.04 21.74 3.21
C ALA A 355 -7.16 20.33 3.80
N GLN A 356 -8.39 19.92 4.07
CA GLN A 356 -8.73 18.56 4.44
C GLN A 356 -9.66 17.96 3.40
N SER A 357 -9.32 16.77 2.93
CA SER A 357 -10.19 15.99 2.05
C SER A 357 -10.71 14.74 2.73
N ARG A 358 -11.97 14.42 2.49
CA ARG A 358 -12.61 13.16 2.87
C ARG A 358 -12.94 12.37 1.62
N LEU A 359 -12.33 11.20 1.51
CA LEU A 359 -12.44 10.35 0.33
C LEU A 359 -13.24 9.09 0.66
N ARG A 360 -14.12 8.68 -0.25
CA ARG A 360 -14.88 7.43 -0.13
C ARG A 360 -15.18 6.86 -1.50
N PRO A 361 -15.47 5.55 -1.61
CA PRO A 361 -16.02 5.01 -2.85
C PRO A 361 -17.29 5.74 -3.24
N SER A 362 -17.48 5.96 -4.54
CA SER A 362 -18.62 6.72 -5.08
C SER A 362 -19.98 6.07 -4.83
N ALA A 363 -19.99 4.75 -4.63
CA ALA A 363 -21.15 3.95 -4.25
C ALA A 363 -20.77 2.93 -3.17
N GLN A 364 -21.75 2.52 -2.37
CA GLN A 364 -21.54 1.47 -1.35
C GLN A 364 -21.24 0.08 -1.97
N THR A 365 -21.67 -0.14 -3.19
CA THR A 365 -21.44 -1.38 -3.96
C THR A 365 -20.16 -1.34 -4.80
N ALA A 366 -19.49 -0.19 -4.88
CA ALA A 366 -18.20 -0.10 -5.55
C ALA A 366 -17.11 -0.69 -4.65
N SER A 367 -16.01 -1.15 -5.22
CA SER A 367 -14.83 -1.59 -4.47
C SER A 367 -14.36 -0.51 -3.48
N GLY A 368 -13.88 -0.94 -2.31
CA GLY A 368 -13.08 -0.12 -1.43
C GLY A 368 -11.73 0.19 -2.03
N PHE A 369 -10.97 1.04 -1.35
CA PHE A 369 -9.61 1.33 -1.74
C PHE A 369 -8.71 1.56 -0.53
N LEU A 370 -7.42 1.37 -0.74
CA LEU A 370 -6.36 1.69 0.21
C LEU A 370 -5.49 2.79 -0.39
N MET A 371 -4.88 3.63 0.47
CA MET A 371 -4.10 4.75 -0.03
C MET A 371 -3.02 5.22 0.93
N VAL A 372 -2.02 5.88 0.33
CA VAL A 372 -0.93 6.61 1.00
C VAL A 372 -0.85 8.00 0.38
N GLN A 373 -0.53 9.01 1.17
CA GLN A 373 -0.28 10.36 0.69
C GLN A 373 1.21 10.61 0.60
N SER A 374 1.62 11.31 -0.45
CA SER A 374 2.96 11.85 -0.63
C SER A 374 2.91 13.37 -0.65
N GLU A 375 3.92 13.99 -0.08
CA GLU A 375 4.14 15.43 -0.12
C GLU A 375 5.55 15.70 -0.62
N ALA A 376 5.69 16.60 -1.57
CA ALA A 376 6.96 17.06 -2.08
C ALA A 376 7.10 18.56 -1.79
N TYR A 377 8.24 18.93 -1.20
CA TYR A 377 8.61 20.31 -0.94
C TYR A 377 9.60 20.73 -2.01
N LEU A 378 9.20 21.70 -2.82
CA LEU A 378 9.96 22.20 -3.96
C LEU A 378 10.69 23.51 -3.58
N SER A 379 11.81 23.80 -4.23
CA SER A 379 12.54 25.06 -4.10
C SER A 379 12.51 25.81 -5.42
N ASP A 380 12.33 27.12 -5.37
CA ASP A 380 12.43 27.98 -6.56
C ASP A 380 13.87 28.19 -7.04
N ASP A 381 14.84 28.10 -6.12
CA ASP A 381 16.24 28.41 -6.45
C ASP A 381 16.96 27.28 -7.20
N ASP A 382 16.50 26.02 -7.04
CA ASP A 382 17.17 24.82 -7.57
C ASP A 382 16.30 24.00 -8.52
N ASP A 383 15.08 24.45 -8.87
CA ASP A 383 14.10 23.77 -9.72
C ASP A 383 13.87 22.29 -9.33
N GLY A 384 14.06 21.95 -8.05
CA GLY A 384 14.10 20.58 -7.59
C GLY A 384 13.32 20.30 -6.30
N VAL A 385 13.11 19.01 -6.04
CA VAL A 385 12.55 18.52 -4.78
C VAL A 385 13.58 18.67 -3.67
N VAL A 386 13.23 19.41 -2.63
CA VAL A 386 14.09 19.61 -1.44
C VAL A 386 13.89 18.50 -0.43
N ALA A 387 12.65 18.01 -0.30
CA ALA A 387 12.30 16.92 0.60
C ALA A 387 10.98 16.28 0.17
N THR A 388 10.81 14.97 0.44
CA THR A 388 9.54 14.28 0.31
C THR A 388 9.12 13.64 1.63
N ALA A 389 7.82 13.37 1.76
CA ALA A 389 7.29 12.60 2.87
C ALA A 389 6.18 11.68 2.36
N ASP A 390 6.18 10.43 2.80
CA ASP A 390 5.05 9.52 2.63
C ASP A 390 4.31 9.38 3.96
N VAL A 391 2.99 9.53 3.94
CA VAL A 391 2.17 9.62 5.15
C VAL A 391 1.04 8.61 5.11
N ASN A 392 0.92 7.83 6.19
CA ASN A 392 -0.28 7.05 6.42
C ASN A 392 -1.44 7.97 6.83
N LEU A 393 -2.57 7.80 6.18
CA LEU A 393 -3.75 8.65 6.38
C LEU A 393 -4.65 8.16 7.53
N HIS A 394 -5.51 9.04 7.99
CA HIS A 394 -6.52 8.69 8.96
C HIS A 394 -7.68 7.92 8.30
N ILE A 395 -8.21 6.96 9.03
CA ILE A 395 -9.28 6.05 8.59
C ILE A 395 -10.51 6.29 9.46
N GLU A 396 -11.69 6.31 8.85
CA GLU A 396 -12.95 6.42 9.55
C GLU A 396 -14.00 5.46 8.99
N GLY A 397 -14.56 4.63 9.87
CA GLY A 397 -15.62 3.69 9.56
C GLY A 397 -15.18 2.49 8.69
N GLU A 398 -16.06 1.51 8.64
CA GLU A 398 -15.92 0.28 7.85
C GLU A 398 -16.95 0.25 6.74
N ARG A 399 -16.57 -0.37 5.64
CA ARG A 399 -17.51 -0.63 4.54
C ARG A 399 -18.49 -1.73 4.93
N VAL A 400 -19.70 -1.61 4.42
CA VAL A 400 -20.77 -2.58 4.68
C VAL A 400 -20.72 -3.76 3.69
N GLY A 401 -20.27 -3.53 2.46
CA GLY A 401 -20.15 -4.58 1.46
C GLY A 401 -18.79 -5.29 1.53
N PRO A 402 -18.70 -6.56 1.15
CA PRO A 402 -17.42 -7.23 1.07
C PRO A 402 -16.59 -6.66 -0.07
N ASP A 403 -15.28 -6.56 0.16
CA ASP A 403 -14.26 -6.49 -0.87
C ASP A 403 -13.62 -7.88 -0.96
N LEU A 404 -13.20 -8.30 -2.14
CA LEU A 404 -12.72 -9.66 -2.39
C LEU A 404 -11.29 -9.65 -2.90
N ILE A 405 -10.45 -10.47 -2.28
CA ILE A 405 -9.15 -10.80 -2.85
C ILE A 405 -9.21 -12.26 -3.28
N THR A 406 -8.98 -12.53 -4.55
CA THR A 406 -8.93 -13.91 -5.07
C THR A 406 -7.49 -14.26 -5.41
N ILE A 407 -6.94 -15.27 -4.78
CA ILE A 407 -5.62 -15.81 -5.10
C ILE A 407 -5.75 -16.98 -6.08
N PRO A 408 -4.71 -17.33 -6.86
CA PRO A 408 -4.76 -18.45 -7.78
C PRO A 408 -5.05 -19.77 -7.06
N ALA A 409 -6.10 -20.48 -7.48
CA ALA A 409 -6.55 -21.71 -6.82
C ALA A 409 -5.54 -22.87 -6.94
N ASP A 410 -4.66 -22.86 -7.93
CA ASP A 410 -3.61 -23.85 -8.12
C ASP A 410 -2.42 -23.66 -7.15
N GLN A 411 -2.35 -22.54 -6.47
CA GLN A 411 -1.37 -22.27 -5.41
C GLN A 411 -1.82 -22.81 -4.04
N ILE A 412 -3.09 -23.21 -3.91
CA ILE A 412 -3.61 -23.90 -2.74
C ILE A 412 -3.60 -25.41 -3.02
N GLN A 413 -2.78 -26.16 -2.31
CA GLN A 413 -2.59 -27.62 -2.51
C GLN A 413 -3.40 -28.45 -1.53
#